data_a2389eb7284c3a5be262b86c685ef293
#
_entry.id   a2389eb7284c3a5be262b86c685ef293
#
_cell.length_a   1.000
_cell.length_b   1.000
_cell.length_c   1.000
_cell.angle_alpha   90.00
_cell.angle_beta   90.00
_cell.angle_gamma   90.00
#
_symmetry.space_group_name_H-M   'P 1'
#
loop_
_entity.id
_entity.type
_entity.pdbx_description
1 polymer ?
#
loop_
_entity_poly.entity_id
_entity_poly.type
_entity_poly.pdbx_seq_one_letter_code
_entity_poly.pdbx_strand_id
1 'polypeptide(L)'
;AHPSLSPNDEFSDFELFNNLINLPIQADKSRGAFFRQGLGTGMKLEKELGANPYKMGVVAGADFHSGYQGNEEFNYDGGHGFIDDTPKKRLDPQVGLSGDLNAYLSSAGTTAVWADANTREGIFEAMARKETYGTSGTMIRLRFFGGWQYPESMADAKDFAKQGYAGGVPMGQDLPPMASGAKAPTFAIQAMKDPVSGNLDRVQIIKVWANPANGLPMEKIYDVAWSDERKPDPATGKLPPVGNTVDASKASYTKDMGPTQLIRSEDRRV
;
A
#
# COMPACT_ATOMS: atom_id res chain seq x y z
N ALA A 1 -3.16 -0.05 -8.22
CA ALA A 1 -2.71 -0.35 -9.61
C ALA A 1 -3.90 -0.80 -10.47
N HIS A 2 -3.71 -0.91 -11.78
CA HIS A 2 -4.73 -1.39 -12.71
C HIS A 2 -4.11 -2.50 -13.58
N PRO A 3 -4.80 -3.62 -13.87
CA PRO A 3 -4.21 -4.75 -14.61
C PRO A 3 -3.62 -4.39 -15.98
N SER A 4 -4.26 -3.47 -16.71
CA SER A 4 -3.73 -3.00 -17.99
C SER A 4 -2.47 -2.14 -17.90
N LEU A 5 -2.15 -1.62 -16.72
CA LEU A 5 -1.03 -0.71 -16.47
C LEU A 5 0.08 -1.39 -15.66
N SER A 6 -0.28 -2.40 -14.90
CA SER A 6 0.60 -3.22 -14.05
C SER A 6 0.33 -4.71 -14.29
N PRO A 7 0.56 -5.23 -15.50
CA PRO A 7 0.16 -6.59 -15.88
C PRO A 7 0.92 -7.69 -15.13
N ASN A 8 2.04 -7.34 -14.51
CA ASN A 8 2.85 -8.27 -13.71
C ASN A 8 2.50 -8.26 -12.22
N ASP A 9 1.59 -7.38 -11.80
CA ASP A 9 1.14 -7.29 -10.42
C ASP A 9 -0.11 -8.16 -10.23
N GLU A 10 0.01 -9.23 -9.47
CA GLU A 10 -1.08 -10.15 -9.15
C GLU A 10 -2.15 -9.53 -8.24
N PHE A 11 -1.87 -8.38 -7.62
CA PHE A 11 -2.80 -7.63 -6.79
C PHE A 11 -3.32 -6.36 -7.47
N SER A 12 -3.09 -6.19 -8.77
CA SER A 12 -3.47 -4.98 -9.50
C SER A 12 -4.97 -4.85 -9.75
N ASP A 13 -5.72 -5.93 -9.62
CA ASP A 13 -7.18 -5.99 -9.82
C ASP A 13 -7.96 -5.91 -8.50
N PHE A 14 -7.29 -5.75 -7.36
CA PHE A 14 -7.95 -5.65 -6.08
C PHE A 14 -8.74 -4.34 -5.99
N GLU A 15 -10.03 -4.44 -5.71
CA GLU A 15 -10.96 -3.31 -5.48
C GLU A 15 -10.86 -2.21 -6.54
N LEU A 16 -10.94 -2.58 -7.80
CA LEU A 16 -10.97 -1.62 -8.89
C LEU A 16 -12.35 -0.94 -8.95
N PHE A 17 -12.38 0.33 -8.60
CA PHE A 17 -13.55 1.17 -8.80
C PHE A 17 -13.53 1.74 -10.22
N ASN A 18 -14.28 1.10 -11.11
CA ASN A 18 -14.32 1.46 -12.53
C ASN A 18 -15.43 2.47 -12.90
N ASN A 19 -16.12 3.00 -11.90
CA ASN A 19 -17.18 3.98 -12.09
C ASN A 19 -16.88 5.26 -11.33
N LEU A 20 -17.09 6.39 -11.95
CA LEU A 20 -17.05 7.69 -11.31
C LEU A 20 -18.44 8.34 -11.43
N ILE A 21 -19.12 8.58 -10.31
CA ILE A 21 -20.44 9.21 -10.26
C ILE A 21 -21.42 8.50 -11.24
N ASN A 22 -21.50 7.17 -11.12
CA ASN A 22 -22.34 6.31 -11.98
C ASN A 22 -21.98 6.30 -13.48
N LEU A 23 -20.80 6.79 -13.84
CA LEU A 23 -20.29 6.75 -15.21
C LEU A 23 -19.13 5.77 -15.29
N PRO A 24 -19.12 4.84 -16.27
CA PRO A 24 -18.00 3.96 -16.50
C PRO A 24 -16.73 4.76 -16.78
N ILE A 25 -15.63 4.45 -16.07
CA ILE A 25 -14.32 4.99 -16.40
C ILE A 25 -13.83 4.23 -17.64
N GLN A 26 -13.61 4.94 -18.73
CA GLN A 26 -13.06 4.36 -19.95
C GLN A 26 -11.61 3.90 -19.68
N ALA A 27 -11.28 2.70 -20.13
CA ALA A 27 -9.98 2.08 -19.86
C ALA A 27 -8.78 2.90 -20.38
N ASP A 28 -8.96 3.67 -21.45
CA ASP A 28 -7.94 4.57 -22.00
C ASP A 28 -7.71 5.83 -21.14
N LYS A 29 -8.67 6.21 -20.30
CA LYS A 29 -8.57 7.35 -19.37
C LYS A 29 -8.00 6.98 -18.00
N SER A 30 -7.79 5.72 -17.71
CA SER A 30 -7.18 5.27 -16.45
C SER A 30 -5.68 5.58 -16.36
N ARG A 31 -5.03 5.84 -17.50
CA ARG A 31 -3.60 6.21 -17.53
C ARG A 31 -3.38 7.56 -16.80
N GLY A 32 -2.50 7.54 -15.81
CA GLY A 32 -2.22 8.71 -14.95
C GLY A 32 -3.11 8.85 -13.72
N ALA A 33 -4.18 8.05 -13.59
CA ALA A 33 -5.08 8.07 -12.44
C ALA A 33 -4.55 7.25 -11.24
N PHE A 34 -3.46 6.50 -11.41
CA PHE A 34 -2.93 5.63 -10.38
C PHE A 34 -1.61 6.17 -9.80
N PHE A 35 -1.45 5.99 -8.49
CA PHE A 35 -0.32 6.51 -7.71
C PHE A 35 1.05 6.16 -8.32
N ARG A 36 1.28 4.90 -8.70
CA ARG A 36 2.57 4.45 -9.27
C ARG A 36 2.91 5.18 -10.57
N GLN A 37 1.91 5.46 -11.39
CA GLN A 37 2.10 6.22 -12.62
C GLN A 37 2.38 7.69 -12.36
N GLY A 38 1.74 8.27 -11.34
CA GLY A 38 2.04 9.62 -10.88
C GLY A 38 3.51 9.77 -10.50
N LEU A 39 4.04 8.83 -9.72
CA LEU A 39 5.46 8.82 -9.33
C LEU A 39 6.39 8.77 -10.56
N GLY A 40 6.13 7.87 -11.51
CA GLY A 40 6.91 7.76 -12.73
C GLY A 40 6.81 9.01 -13.61
N THR A 41 5.64 9.62 -13.72
CA THR A 41 5.43 10.88 -14.43
C THR A 41 6.19 12.02 -13.77
N GLY A 42 6.22 12.07 -12.43
CA GLY A 42 7.00 13.06 -11.69
C GLY A 42 8.49 13.01 -12.01
N MET A 43 9.07 11.81 -12.07
CA MET A 43 10.47 11.63 -12.47
C MET A 43 10.74 12.07 -13.92
N LYS A 44 9.79 11.83 -14.82
CA LYS A 44 9.88 12.33 -16.20
C LYS A 44 9.89 13.86 -16.21
N LEU A 45 8.94 14.49 -15.53
CA LEU A 45 8.84 15.95 -15.45
C LEU A 45 10.08 16.59 -14.80
N GLU A 46 10.65 15.96 -13.77
CA GLU A 46 11.90 16.43 -13.15
C GLU A 46 13.04 16.50 -14.17
N LYS A 47 13.15 15.49 -15.03
CA LYS A 47 14.15 15.46 -16.10
C LYS A 47 13.89 16.51 -17.19
N GLU A 48 12.64 16.76 -17.54
CA GLU A 48 12.25 17.66 -18.63
C GLU A 48 12.15 19.12 -18.20
N LEU A 49 11.68 19.38 -16.97
CA LEU A 49 11.34 20.71 -16.48
C LEU A 49 12.18 21.14 -15.27
N GLY A 50 13.01 20.26 -14.73
CA GLY A 50 13.80 20.54 -13.53
C GLY A 50 12.99 20.51 -12.21
N ALA A 51 11.73 20.06 -12.24
CA ALA A 51 10.87 19.99 -11.07
C ALA A 51 10.00 18.73 -11.09
N ASN A 52 9.85 18.08 -9.92
CA ASN A 52 8.99 16.94 -9.74
C ASN A 52 7.79 17.30 -8.83
N PRO A 53 6.60 17.54 -9.41
CA PRO A 53 5.40 17.89 -8.63
C PRO A 53 4.78 16.69 -7.91
N TYR A 54 5.24 15.48 -8.17
CA TYR A 54 4.65 14.23 -7.63
C TYR A 54 5.52 13.54 -6.57
N LYS A 55 6.35 14.29 -5.84
CA LYS A 55 6.99 13.80 -4.61
C LYS A 55 5.98 13.76 -3.47
N MET A 56 4.97 12.91 -3.62
CA MET A 56 3.81 12.81 -2.74
C MET A 56 4.07 11.89 -1.54
N GLY A 57 3.37 12.16 -0.43
CA GLY A 57 3.10 11.15 0.60
C GLY A 57 1.87 10.33 0.24
N VAL A 58 1.60 9.28 1.02
CA VAL A 58 0.45 8.40 0.82
C VAL A 58 -0.54 8.60 1.96
N VAL A 59 -1.78 8.82 1.59
CA VAL A 59 -2.94 8.81 2.49
C VAL A 59 -4.02 7.93 1.89
N ALA A 60 -4.88 7.39 2.71
CA ALA A 60 -6.06 6.65 2.28
C ALA A 60 -7.28 7.19 3.04
N GLY A 61 -8.45 7.06 2.46
CA GLY A 61 -9.69 7.54 3.03
C GLY A 61 -10.88 6.72 2.56
N ALA A 62 -11.97 6.84 3.30
CA ALA A 62 -13.18 6.07 3.11
C ALA A 62 -14.18 6.69 2.15
N ASP A 63 -14.16 8.00 2.05
CA ASP A 63 -15.20 8.79 1.38
C ASP A 63 -16.63 8.58 1.94
N PHE A 64 -16.76 8.20 3.20
CA PHE A 64 -18.06 7.84 3.79
C PHE A 64 -19.05 8.99 3.96
N HIS A 65 -18.62 10.22 3.91
CA HIS A 65 -19.45 11.43 4.05
C HIS A 65 -20.24 11.50 5.37
N SER A 66 -19.97 10.65 6.34
CA SER A 66 -20.76 10.53 7.57
C SER A 66 -20.02 11.01 8.84
N GLY A 67 -18.73 11.28 8.76
CA GLY A 67 -17.92 11.55 9.92
C GLY A 67 -17.61 10.31 10.79
N TYR A 68 -18.19 9.17 10.49
CA TYR A 68 -17.83 7.89 11.10
C TYR A 68 -16.66 7.28 10.34
N GLN A 69 -15.68 6.77 11.08
CA GLN A 69 -14.54 6.02 10.57
C GLN A 69 -14.78 4.51 10.79
N GLY A 70 -15.90 4.02 10.28
CA GLY A 70 -16.22 2.61 10.33
C GLY A 70 -15.52 1.82 9.21
N ASN A 71 -14.23 1.66 9.34
CA ASN A 71 -13.38 0.98 8.37
C ASN A 71 -12.98 -0.44 8.79
N GLU A 72 -13.48 -0.90 9.92
CA GLU A 72 -13.27 -2.26 10.38
C GLU A 72 -14.31 -3.18 9.77
N GLU A 73 -13.90 -4.35 9.33
CA GLU A 73 -14.73 -5.32 8.63
C GLU A 73 -15.99 -5.70 9.43
N PHE A 74 -15.88 -5.81 10.75
CA PHE A 74 -17.00 -6.11 11.64
C PHE A 74 -17.91 -4.89 11.94
N ASN A 75 -17.47 -3.69 11.59
CA ASN A 75 -18.20 -2.44 11.82
C ASN A 75 -18.21 -1.58 10.55
N TYR A 76 -18.42 -2.22 9.42
CA TYR A 76 -18.46 -1.58 8.12
C TYR A 76 -19.76 -0.81 7.90
N ASP A 77 -19.65 0.46 7.56
CA ASP A 77 -20.78 1.39 7.43
C ASP A 77 -21.24 1.61 5.97
N GLY A 78 -20.67 0.92 5.00
CA GLY A 78 -21.00 1.09 3.58
C GLY A 78 -20.32 2.31 2.95
N GLY A 79 -20.57 2.54 1.66
CA GLY A 79 -19.90 3.60 0.90
C GLY A 79 -20.34 5.01 1.27
N HIS A 80 -21.62 5.22 1.61
CA HIS A 80 -22.17 6.50 2.02
C HIS A 80 -23.06 6.27 3.24
N GLY A 81 -22.45 6.04 4.41
CA GLY A 81 -23.13 5.59 5.62
C GLY A 81 -24.39 6.36 6.03
N PHE A 82 -24.48 7.65 5.71
CA PHE A 82 -25.68 8.43 5.96
C PHE A 82 -26.86 8.13 5.01
N ILE A 83 -26.60 7.49 3.87
CA ILE A 83 -27.63 7.12 2.88
C ILE A 83 -27.91 5.62 2.96
N ASP A 84 -26.85 4.81 3.07
CA ASP A 84 -26.91 3.36 3.13
C ASP A 84 -26.86 2.88 4.59
N ASP A 85 -27.69 3.49 5.43
CA ASP A 85 -27.70 3.38 6.89
C ASP A 85 -28.26 2.05 7.44
N THR A 86 -28.78 1.19 6.57
CA THR A 86 -29.30 -0.11 6.99
C THR A 86 -28.63 -1.27 6.23
N PRO A 87 -28.53 -2.47 6.84
CA PRO A 87 -28.02 -3.64 6.14
C PRO A 87 -28.74 -3.92 4.83
N LYS A 88 -30.07 -3.69 4.79
CA LYS A 88 -30.85 -3.87 3.56
C LYS A 88 -30.36 -2.94 2.45
N LYS A 89 -30.16 -1.67 2.71
CA LYS A 89 -29.69 -0.71 1.71
C LYS A 89 -28.27 -1.03 1.23
N ARG A 90 -27.41 -1.58 2.11
CA ARG A 90 -26.03 -1.95 1.76
C ARG A 90 -25.93 -3.22 0.93
N LEU A 91 -26.84 -4.16 1.13
CA LEU A 91 -26.81 -5.46 0.47
C LEU A 91 -27.75 -5.55 -0.75
N ASP A 92 -28.71 -4.66 -0.87
CA ASP A 92 -29.69 -4.68 -1.95
C ASP A 92 -29.32 -3.67 -3.05
N PRO A 93 -28.92 -4.13 -4.24
CA PRO A 93 -28.53 -3.25 -5.34
C PRO A 93 -29.66 -2.36 -5.87
N GLN A 94 -30.90 -2.63 -5.50
CA GLN A 94 -32.08 -1.85 -5.91
C GLN A 94 -32.44 -0.75 -4.90
N VAL A 95 -31.75 -0.70 -3.76
CA VAL A 95 -32.06 0.21 -2.66
C VAL A 95 -30.77 0.94 -2.24
N GLY A 96 -30.87 2.24 -2.00
CA GLY A 96 -29.73 3.09 -1.67
C GLY A 96 -29.25 3.95 -2.84
N LEU A 97 -28.38 4.91 -2.57
CA LEU A 97 -27.85 5.82 -3.59
C LEU A 97 -26.84 5.14 -4.50
N SER A 98 -26.10 4.21 -3.95
CA SER A 98 -25.00 3.55 -4.65
C SER A 98 -25.47 2.41 -5.56
N GLY A 99 -26.72 1.92 -5.41
CA GLY A 99 -27.30 0.89 -6.27
C GLY A 99 -26.37 -0.33 -6.43
N ASP A 100 -26.14 -0.74 -7.67
CA ASP A 100 -25.26 -1.86 -8.00
C ASP A 100 -23.81 -1.68 -7.50
N LEU A 101 -23.38 -0.47 -7.13
CA LEU A 101 -22.04 -0.19 -6.66
C LEU A 101 -21.80 -0.68 -5.25
N ASN A 102 -22.82 -0.86 -4.42
CA ASN A 102 -22.67 -1.30 -3.02
C ASN A 102 -21.89 -2.61 -2.89
N ALA A 103 -22.05 -3.51 -3.85
CA ALA A 103 -21.31 -4.77 -3.86
C ALA A 103 -19.80 -4.61 -4.13
N TYR A 104 -19.38 -3.46 -4.65
CA TYR A 104 -17.97 -3.14 -4.95
C TYR A 104 -17.35 -2.19 -3.92
N LEU A 105 -18.12 -1.72 -2.96
CA LEU A 105 -17.64 -0.86 -1.89
C LEU A 105 -17.17 -1.74 -0.75
N SER A 106 -15.88 -1.66 -0.44
CA SER A 106 -15.26 -2.39 0.67
C SER A 106 -15.07 -1.50 1.90
N SER A 107 -14.50 -2.09 2.94
CA SER A 107 -14.05 -1.33 4.10
C SER A 107 -13.07 -0.26 3.67
N ALA A 108 -13.22 0.89 4.24
CA ALA A 108 -12.55 2.11 3.83
C ALA A 108 -11.05 2.10 4.02
N GLY A 109 -10.37 2.81 3.15
CA GLY A 109 -8.96 3.12 3.34
C GLY A 109 -8.69 3.88 4.64
N THR A 110 -7.62 3.50 5.33
CA THR A 110 -7.16 4.14 6.57
C THR A 110 -5.78 4.74 6.39
N THR A 111 -5.62 5.99 6.81
CA THR A 111 -4.31 6.64 6.88
C THR A 111 -3.63 6.35 8.21
N ALA A 112 -2.42 5.84 8.15
CA ALA A 112 -1.54 5.73 9.30
C ALA A 112 -0.43 6.78 9.26
N VAL A 113 -0.05 7.30 10.42
CA VAL A 113 0.92 8.39 10.59
C VAL A 113 1.93 8.01 11.66
N TRP A 114 3.21 8.14 11.38
CA TRP A 114 4.26 7.99 12.38
C TRP A 114 4.61 9.36 12.97
N ALA A 115 3.95 9.72 14.05
CA ALA A 115 4.14 10.97 14.77
C ALA A 115 4.92 10.76 16.07
N ASP A 116 5.68 11.76 16.49
CA ASP A 116 6.44 11.73 17.74
C ASP A 116 5.52 11.82 18.97
N ALA A 117 4.34 12.45 18.78
CA ALA A 117 3.31 12.56 19.81
C ALA A 117 1.92 12.53 19.17
N ASN A 118 0.95 11.98 19.89
CA ASN A 118 -0.46 12.01 19.47
C ASN A 118 -1.08 13.38 19.85
N THR A 119 -0.59 14.40 19.18
CA THR A 119 -1.09 15.79 19.27
C THR A 119 -1.37 16.30 17.86
N ARG A 120 -2.16 17.36 17.75
CA ARG A 120 -2.45 18.01 16.48
C ARG A 120 -1.16 18.42 15.75
N GLU A 121 -0.24 19.03 16.47
CA GLU A 121 1.05 19.49 15.95
C GLU A 121 1.92 18.31 15.49
N GLY A 122 2.07 17.28 16.34
CA GLY A 122 2.88 16.10 16.02
C GLY A 122 2.34 15.33 14.80
N ILE A 123 1.03 15.20 14.68
CA ILE A 123 0.39 14.58 13.50
C ILE A 123 0.61 15.46 12.27
N PHE A 124 0.41 16.77 12.36
CA PHE A 124 0.63 17.69 11.26
C PHE A 124 2.07 17.64 10.74
N GLU A 125 3.05 17.68 11.65
CA GLU A 125 4.47 17.60 11.30
C GLU A 125 4.83 16.28 10.62
N ALA A 126 4.28 15.16 11.09
CA ALA A 126 4.50 13.86 10.47
C ALA A 126 3.87 13.79 9.06
N MET A 127 2.69 14.34 8.88
CA MET A 127 2.06 14.46 7.56
C MET A 127 2.86 15.41 6.64
N ALA A 128 3.38 16.52 7.14
CA ALA A 128 4.23 17.43 6.38
C ALA A 128 5.55 16.76 5.94
N ARG A 129 6.11 15.89 6.79
CA ARG A 129 7.26 15.02 6.44
C ARG A 129 6.88 13.87 5.52
N LYS A 130 5.60 13.65 5.24
CA LYS A 130 5.07 12.51 4.46
C LYS A 130 5.37 11.14 5.09
N GLU A 131 5.57 11.08 6.39
CA GLU A 131 5.80 9.84 7.13
C GLU A 131 4.46 9.15 7.42
N THR A 132 3.79 8.81 6.34
CA THR A 132 2.43 8.29 6.29
C THR A 132 2.32 7.13 5.33
N TYR A 133 1.35 6.26 5.57
CA TYR A 133 0.97 5.21 4.62
C TYR A 133 -0.54 4.96 4.67
N GLY A 134 -1.07 4.35 3.63
CA GLY A 134 -2.47 3.97 3.53
C GLY A 134 -2.63 2.45 3.60
N THR A 135 -3.75 2.01 4.15
CA THR A 135 -4.21 0.63 4.07
C THR A 135 -5.58 0.57 3.40
N SER A 136 -6.04 -0.59 3.00
CA SER A 136 -7.39 -0.83 2.50
C SER A 136 -8.39 -1.18 3.63
N GLY A 137 -8.21 -0.58 4.80
CA GLY A 137 -9.09 -0.73 5.97
C GLY A 137 -8.45 -1.42 7.16
N THR A 138 -7.58 -2.39 6.93
CA THR A 138 -6.87 -3.10 8.00
C THR A 138 -5.86 -2.20 8.72
N MET A 139 -5.70 -2.38 10.05
CA MET A 139 -4.75 -1.60 10.86
C MET A 139 -3.35 -2.23 10.86
N ILE A 140 -2.86 -2.61 9.70
CA ILE A 140 -1.48 -3.08 9.52
C ILE A 140 -0.51 -1.98 9.96
N ARG A 141 0.52 -2.36 10.72
CA ARG A 141 1.62 -1.46 11.07
C ARG A 141 2.78 -1.70 10.12
N LEU A 142 3.16 -0.66 9.38
CA LEU A 142 4.23 -0.72 8.40
C LEU A 142 5.30 0.33 8.70
N ARG A 143 6.56 -0.10 8.77
CA ARG A 143 7.73 0.77 8.75
C ARG A 143 8.54 0.48 7.50
N PHE A 144 9.00 1.54 6.85
CA PHE A 144 9.87 1.44 5.68
C PHE A 144 10.95 2.51 5.75
N PHE A 145 12.19 2.07 5.72
CA PHE A 145 13.37 2.94 5.73
C PHE A 145 14.22 2.66 4.51
N GLY A 146 14.84 3.70 3.96
CA GLY A 146 15.86 3.63 2.92
C GLY A 146 17.19 4.17 3.42
N GLY A 147 18.26 3.50 3.10
CA GLY A 147 19.63 3.90 3.45
C GLY A 147 20.64 3.33 2.48
N TRP A 148 21.93 3.49 2.79
CA TRP A 148 23.00 2.98 1.94
C TRP A 148 23.74 1.79 2.54
N GLN A 149 23.55 1.51 3.83
CA GLN A 149 24.37 0.53 4.58
C GLN A 149 23.60 -0.10 5.75
N TYR A 150 22.32 -0.39 5.63
CA TYR A 150 21.62 -1.14 6.67
C TYR A 150 22.17 -2.58 6.73
N PRO A 151 22.57 -3.07 7.91
CA PRO A 151 23.01 -4.45 8.05
C PRO A 151 21.81 -5.41 8.03
N GLU A 152 22.00 -6.64 7.56
CA GLU A 152 20.97 -7.68 7.59
C GLU A 152 20.47 -7.95 9.03
N SER A 153 21.37 -7.88 10.02
CA SER A 153 21.03 -8.05 11.44
C SER A 153 20.03 -7.03 11.98
N MET A 154 19.78 -5.94 11.26
CA MET A 154 18.76 -4.96 11.65
C MET A 154 17.36 -5.60 11.68
N ALA A 155 17.10 -6.64 10.89
CA ALA A 155 15.82 -7.35 10.90
C ALA A 155 15.49 -7.95 12.28
N ASP A 156 16.50 -8.34 13.06
CA ASP A 156 16.34 -8.94 14.39
C ASP A 156 16.47 -7.92 15.53
N ALA A 157 16.69 -6.65 15.20
CA ALA A 157 16.97 -5.62 16.19
C ALA A 157 15.70 -5.20 16.96
N LYS A 158 15.77 -5.20 18.29
CA LYS A 158 14.67 -4.72 19.16
C LYS A 158 14.40 -3.22 18.99
N ASP A 159 15.39 -2.46 18.55
CA ASP A 159 15.35 -1.02 18.31
C ASP A 159 15.31 -0.68 16.81
N PHE A 160 14.66 -1.52 16.01
CA PHE A 160 14.55 -1.41 14.56
C PHE A 160 14.28 0.03 14.06
N ALA A 161 13.27 0.70 14.63
CA ALA A 161 12.95 2.07 14.23
C ALA A 161 14.11 3.05 14.51
N LYS A 162 14.76 2.95 15.68
CA LYS A 162 15.89 3.80 16.03
C LYS A 162 17.06 3.62 15.04
N GLN A 163 17.37 2.38 14.68
CA GLN A 163 18.40 2.09 13.68
C GLN A 163 17.98 2.59 12.30
N GLY A 164 16.69 2.49 11.94
CA GLY A 164 16.15 3.02 10.69
C GLY A 164 16.39 4.52 10.53
N TYR A 165 16.05 5.30 11.55
CA TYR A 165 16.29 6.75 11.54
C TYR A 165 17.78 7.11 11.61
N ALA A 166 18.59 6.35 12.31
CA ALA A 166 20.02 6.63 12.43
C ALA A 166 20.80 6.31 11.14
N GLY A 167 20.37 5.30 10.37
CA GLY A 167 21.08 4.80 9.19
C GLY A 167 20.56 5.32 7.85
N GLY A 168 19.46 6.07 7.84
CA GLY A 168 18.86 6.55 6.60
C GLY A 168 17.62 7.40 6.81
N VAL A 169 16.66 7.27 5.92
CA VAL A 169 15.43 8.07 5.89
C VAL A 169 14.18 7.21 5.99
N PRO A 170 13.12 7.68 6.67
CA PRO A 170 11.84 6.97 6.71
C PRO A 170 11.07 7.13 5.38
N MET A 171 9.94 6.42 5.28
CA MET A 171 8.99 6.57 4.18
C MET A 171 8.63 8.05 3.96
N GLY A 172 8.39 8.41 2.70
CA GLY A 172 8.04 9.77 2.29
C GLY A 172 9.22 10.70 2.06
N GLN A 173 10.43 10.32 2.44
CA GLN A 173 11.64 11.15 2.29
C GLN A 173 12.46 10.76 1.06
N ASP A 174 13.23 11.69 0.56
CA ASP A 174 14.23 11.45 -0.50
C ASP A 174 15.49 10.84 0.12
N LEU A 175 15.99 9.79 -0.52
CA LEU A 175 17.28 9.21 -0.11
C LEU A 175 18.40 10.22 -0.44
N PRO A 176 19.33 10.48 0.50
CA PRO A 176 20.46 11.38 0.23
C PRO A 176 21.35 10.80 -0.88
N PRO A 177 22.22 11.61 -1.49
CA PRO A 177 23.16 11.14 -2.50
C PRO A 177 23.91 9.89 -2.04
N MET A 178 24.27 9.04 -3.00
CA MET A 178 24.90 7.75 -2.72
C MET A 178 26.17 7.93 -1.87
N ALA A 179 26.22 7.21 -0.76
CA ALA A 179 27.40 7.20 0.11
C ALA A 179 28.60 6.58 -0.61
N SER A 180 29.81 7.05 -0.27
CA SER A 180 31.05 6.50 -0.81
C SER A 180 31.17 5.00 -0.50
N GLY A 181 31.45 4.21 -1.54
CA GLY A 181 31.57 2.74 -1.43
C GLY A 181 30.24 1.97 -1.47
N ALA A 182 29.09 2.64 -1.41
CA ALA A 182 27.80 2.00 -1.61
C ALA A 182 27.61 1.62 -3.09
N LYS A 183 26.91 0.50 -3.34
CA LYS A 183 26.61 0.02 -4.70
C LYS A 183 25.13 0.15 -5.06
N ALA A 184 24.27 0.03 -4.06
CA ALA A 184 22.83 0.11 -4.18
C ALA A 184 22.24 0.58 -2.85
N PRO A 185 21.03 1.15 -2.85
CA PRO A 185 20.32 1.44 -1.60
C PRO A 185 19.91 0.14 -0.91
N THR A 186 19.92 0.18 0.41
CA THR A 186 19.42 -0.88 1.28
C THR A 186 18.10 -0.44 1.88
N PHE A 187 17.12 -1.33 1.90
CA PHE A 187 15.80 -1.05 2.46
C PHE A 187 15.55 -1.91 3.70
N ALA A 188 15.00 -1.30 4.73
CA ALA A 188 14.59 -1.99 5.95
C ALA A 188 13.08 -1.86 6.14
N ILE A 189 12.38 -3.00 6.26
CA ILE A 189 10.94 -3.08 6.30
C ILE A 189 10.50 -3.89 7.51
N GLN A 190 9.50 -3.39 8.21
CA GLN A 190 8.78 -4.11 9.25
C GLN A 190 7.29 -3.98 9.01
N ALA A 191 6.62 -5.11 8.84
CA ALA A 191 5.19 -5.20 8.71
C ALA A 191 4.62 -6.09 9.83
N MET A 192 3.60 -5.59 10.53
CA MET A 192 2.83 -6.34 11.52
C MET A 192 1.38 -6.38 11.10
N LYS A 193 0.75 -7.54 11.23
CA LYS A 193 -0.67 -7.69 10.91
C LYS A 193 -1.57 -6.81 11.77
N ASP A 194 -2.76 -6.58 11.29
CA ASP A 194 -3.87 -6.09 12.11
C ASP A 194 -4.22 -7.14 13.19
N PRO A 195 -4.42 -6.76 14.46
CA PRO A 195 -4.76 -7.68 15.53
C PRO A 195 -6.03 -8.51 15.29
N VAL A 196 -7.00 -7.96 14.57
CA VAL A 196 -8.32 -8.60 14.35
C VAL A 196 -8.47 -9.23 12.98
N SER A 197 -7.73 -8.79 11.97
CA SER A 197 -7.77 -9.31 10.60
C SER A 197 -6.92 -10.58 10.41
N GLY A 198 -6.89 -11.09 9.18
CA GLY A 198 -6.04 -12.19 8.73
C GLY A 198 -4.54 -11.93 8.94
N ASN A 199 -3.74 -12.97 8.80
CA ASN A 199 -2.29 -12.87 8.85
C ASN A 199 -1.74 -12.31 7.53
N LEU A 200 -0.45 -12.00 7.51
CA LEU A 200 0.21 -11.46 6.32
C LEU A 200 0.48 -12.59 5.30
N ASP A 201 0.43 -12.26 4.03
CA ASP A 201 0.91 -13.14 2.97
C ASP A 201 2.41 -12.88 2.72
N ARG A 202 2.75 -11.67 2.33
CA ARG A 202 4.11 -11.27 1.94
C ARG A 202 4.30 -9.77 2.05
N VAL A 203 5.55 -9.36 1.91
CA VAL A 203 5.94 -7.95 1.68
C VAL A 203 6.55 -7.85 0.30
N GLN A 204 6.10 -6.86 -0.47
CA GLN A 204 6.64 -6.53 -1.79
C GLN A 204 7.25 -5.14 -1.80
N ILE A 205 8.35 -4.98 -2.52
CA ILE A 205 8.86 -3.68 -2.95
C ILE A 205 8.53 -3.49 -4.42
N ILE A 206 7.91 -2.37 -4.73
CA ILE A 206 7.60 -1.98 -6.09
C ILE A 206 8.50 -0.81 -6.47
N LYS A 207 9.46 -1.08 -7.34
CA LYS A 207 10.32 -0.06 -7.92
C LYS A 207 9.62 0.58 -9.10
N VAL A 208 9.59 1.91 -9.09
CA VAL A 208 9.10 2.71 -10.21
C VAL A 208 10.23 3.61 -10.72
N TRP A 209 10.37 3.74 -12.05
CA TRP A 209 11.35 4.64 -12.66
C TRP A 209 10.84 5.16 -14.01
N ALA A 210 11.44 6.25 -14.49
CA ALA A 210 11.21 6.74 -15.85
C ALA A 210 12.13 5.99 -16.83
N ASN A 211 11.57 5.43 -17.90
CA ASN A 211 12.34 4.80 -18.95
C ASN A 211 13.31 5.82 -19.58
N PRO A 212 14.62 5.55 -19.61
CA PRO A 212 15.60 6.51 -20.15
C PRO A 212 15.37 6.88 -21.62
N ALA A 213 14.79 5.97 -22.42
CA ALA A 213 14.60 6.19 -23.86
C ALA A 213 13.39 7.08 -24.20
N ASN A 214 12.31 7.01 -23.42
CA ASN A 214 11.05 7.69 -23.75
C ASN A 214 10.36 8.38 -22.56
N GLY A 215 10.95 8.31 -21.37
CA GLY A 215 10.41 8.91 -20.16
C GLY A 215 9.13 8.26 -19.61
N LEU A 216 8.64 7.17 -20.21
CA LEU A 216 7.43 6.51 -19.72
C LEU A 216 7.68 5.82 -18.37
N PRO A 217 6.68 5.83 -17.46
CA PRO A 217 6.76 5.08 -16.21
C PRO A 217 6.97 3.59 -16.44
N MET A 218 7.95 3.04 -15.75
CA MET A 218 8.26 1.62 -15.68
C MET A 218 8.15 1.16 -14.24
N GLU A 219 7.78 -0.11 -14.04
CA GLU A 219 7.74 -0.71 -12.70
C GLU A 219 8.33 -2.11 -12.69
N LYS A 220 8.80 -2.51 -11.53
CA LYS A 220 9.17 -3.89 -11.23
C LYS A 220 8.81 -4.23 -9.79
N ILE A 221 8.24 -5.40 -9.60
CA ILE A 221 7.76 -5.91 -8.33
C ILE A 221 8.75 -6.95 -7.82
N TYR A 222 9.04 -6.89 -6.54
CA TYR A 222 9.95 -7.81 -5.85
C TYR A 222 9.25 -8.33 -4.59
N ASP A 223 9.06 -9.64 -4.50
CA ASP A 223 8.75 -10.29 -3.24
C ASP A 223 10.02 -10.26 -2.36
N VAL A 224 9.94 -9.63 -1.18
CA VAL A 224 11.12 -9.41 -0.35
C VAL A 224 11.06 -10.13 0.99
N ALA A 225 9.86 -10.40 1.50
CA ALA A 225 9.66 -11.22 2.69
C ALA A 225 8.35 -11.99 2.62
N TRP A 226 8.39 -13.23 3.05
CA TRP A 226 7.22 -14.11 3.18
C TRP A 226 7.49 -15.18 4.24
N SER A 227 6.44 -15.91 4.62
CA SER A 227 6.56 -17.05 5.54
C SER A 227 6.63 -18.37 4.80
N ASP A 228 6.88 -19.40 5.56
CA ASP A 228 6.87 -20.79 5.15
C ASP A 228 7.98 -21.12 4.14
N GLU A 229 7.99 -22.35 3.67
CA GLU A 229 8.96 -22.80 2.69
C GLU A 229 8.54 -22.51 1.23
N ARG A 230 7.59 -21.58 1.04
CA ARG A 230 7.15 -21.18 -0.31
C ARG A 230 8.34 -20.66 -1.11
N LYS A 231 8.37 -21.03 -2.36
CA LYS A 231 9.40 -20.59 -3.32
C LYS A 231 8.74 -19.97 -4.54
N PRO A 232 9.33 -18.96 -5.13
CA PRO A 232 8.86 -18.43 -6.41
C PRO A 232 8.84 -19.55 -7.46
N ASP A 233 7.77 -19.60 -8.24
CA ASP A 233 7.64 -20.50 -9.38
C ASP A 233 8.78 -20.25 -10.40
N PRO A 234 9.55 -21.25 -10.79
CA PRO A 234 10.69 -21.06 -11.70
C PRO A 234 10.31 -20.52 -13.09
N ALA A 235 9.09 -20.79 -13.55
CA ALA A 235 8.63 -20.36 -14.88
C ALA A 235 8.09 -18.93 -14.88
N THR A 236 7.40 -18.52 -13.80
CA THR A 236 6.72 -17.22 -13.72
C THR A 236 7.43 -16.22 -12.82
N GLY A 237 8.29 -16.69 -11.93
CA GLY A 237 8.93 -15.89 -10.89
C GLY A 237 7.98 -15.43 -9.77
N LYS A 238 6.70 -15.85 -9.79
CA LYS A 238 5.69 -15.43 -8.82
C LYS A 238 5.70 -16.34 -7.59
N LEU A 239 5.61 -15.73 -6.41
CA LEU A 239 5.42 -16.48 -5.17
C LEU A 239 3.97 -16.96 -5.07
N PRO A 240 3.71 -18.27 -4.82
CA PRO A 240 2.36 -18.75 -4.57
C PRO A 240 1.72 -18.04 -3.37
N PRO A 241 0.39 -17.86 -3.34
CA PRO A 241 -0.30 -17.29 -2.18
C PRO A 241 -0.12 -18.19 -0.96
N VAL A 242 -0.24 -17.60 0.24
CA VAL A 242 -0.13 -18.36 1.51
C VAL A 242 -1.28 -19.35 1.69
N GLY A 243 -2.38 -19.15 1.00
CA GLY A 243 -3.60 -19.94 1.07
C GLY A 243 -4.81 -19.06 1.33
N ASN A 244 -5.99 -19.69 1.36
CA ASN A 244 -7.25 -19.01 1.62
C ASN A 244 -8.02 -19.78 2.70
N THR A 245 -8.39 -19.08 3.77
CA THR A 245 -9.16 -19.64 4.88
C THR A 245 -10.60 -19.11 4.95
N VAL A 246 -11.02 -18.36 3.92
CA VAL A 246 -12.36 -17.76 3.86
C VAL A 246 -13.40 -18.83 3.56
N ASP A 247 -14.41 -18.95 4.43
CA ASP A 247 -15.64 -19.67 4.18
C ASP A 247 -16.74 -18.67 3.81
N ALA A 248 -16.93 -18.46 2.52
CA ALA A 248 -17.89 -17.49 2.01
C ALA A 248 -19.34 -17.82 2.39
N SER A 249 -19.64 -19.10 2.63
CA SER A 249 -21.01 -19.54 3.04
C SER A 249 -21.36 -19.12 4.46
N LYS A 250 -20.36 -18.95 5.31
CA LYS A 250 -20.51 -18.56 6.71
C LYS A 250 -20.01 -17.14 7.00
N ALA A 251 -19.51 -16.43 5.99
CA ALA A 251 -18.86 -15.15 6.15
C ALA A 251 -17.79 -15.19 7.28
N SER A 252 -16.96 -16.21 7.29
CA SER A 252 -15.95 -16.45 8.32
C SER A 252 -14.60 -16.82 7.72
N TYR A 253 -13.55 -16.68 8.51
CA TYR A 253 -12.19 -17.08 8.15
C TYR A 253 -11.41 -17.52 9.40
N THR A 254 -10.32 -18.24 9.20
CA THR A 254 -9.38 -18.59 10.27
C THR A 254 -8.10 -17.75 10.16
N LYS A 255 -7.26 -17.76 11.21
CA LYS A 255 -6.01 -16.98 11.29
C LYS A 255 -4.80 -17.89 11.46
N ASP A 256 -4.88 -19.09 10.94
CA ASP A 256 -3.88 -20.16 11.09
C ASP A 256 -2.87 -20.22 9.94
N MET A 257 -3.08 -19.43 8.88
CA MET A 257 -2.15 -19.32 7.75
C MET A 257 -1.45 -17.95 7.72
N GLY A 258 -0.19 -17.94 7.31
CA GLY A 258 0.64 -16.74 7.19
C GLY A 258 1.21 -16.24 8.54
N PRO A 259 2.21 -15.36 8.47
CA PRO A 259 2.87 -14.83 9.65
C PRO A 259 2.13 -13.62 10.23
N THR A 260 2.33 -13.39 11.52
CA THR A 260 1.82 -12.19 12.21
C THR A 260 2.72 -10.98 11.99
N GLN A 261 3.97 -11.22 11.61
CA GLN A 261 4.98 -10.19 11.38
C GLN A 261 5.96 -10.64 10.30
N LEU A 262 6.37 -9.70 9.47
CA LEU A 262 7.45 -9.86 8.50
C LEU A 262 8.43 -8.70 8.67
N ILE A 263 9.71 -9.03 8.83
CA ILE A 263 10.79 -8.04 8.94
C ILE A 263 11.87 -8.42 7.94
N ARG A 264 12.41 -7.42 7.26
CA ARG A 264 13.53 -7.61 6.33
C ARG A 264 14.44 -6.40 6.35
N SER A 265 15.75 -6.66 6.31
CA SER A 265 16.76 -5.70 5.90
C SER A 265 17.56 -6.35 4.79
N GLU A 266 17.58 -5.76 3.61
CA GLU A 266 18.15 -6.39 2.43
C GLU A 266 18.86 -5.39 1.51
N ASP A 267 20.07 -5.77 1.10
CA ASP A 267 20.79 -5.16 -0.02
C ASP A 267 20.29 -5.83 -1.32
N ARG A 268 19.24 -5.32 -1.91
CA ARG A 268 18.86 -5.72 -3.26
C ARG A 268 19.23 -4.60 -4.22
N ARG A 269 19.98 -4.99 -5.23
CA ARG A 269 20.14 -4.20 -6.45
C ARG A 269 18.79 -4.09 -7.15
N VAL A 270 17.98 -3.17 -6.62
CA VAL A 270 16.67 -2.82 -7.16
C VAL A 270 16.85 -1.94 -8.37
#